data_01fa07eab85674124385c7976731c0ad
#
_entry.id   01fa07eab85674124385c7976731c0ad
#
_cell.length_a   1.000
_cell.length_b   1.000
_cell.length_c   1.000
_cell.angle_alpha   90.00
_cell.angle_beta   90.00
_cell.angle_gamma   90.00
#
_symmetry.space_group_name_H-M   'P 1'
#
loop_
_entity.id
_entity.type
_entity.pdbx_description
1 polymer ?
#
loop_
_entity_poly.entity_id
_entity_poly.type
_entity_poly.pdbx_seq_one_letter_code
_entity_poly.pdbx_strand_id
1 'polypeptide(L)'
;PEKIPQKLLEVVHIITGNGHSEEELPQQDADVFKQILSLLRIRKGTDFTYYKQTTIRRRILRRMAINKNEEPVTYLTFLRENKTEQDVLYQDLLIPVTAFFRDLKTFDNLCESVFPLIVKNKLPGEPIRIWVAGCSTGEEAYSIAICLKEYLDKTSAYTTGSLQIFATDISEPAIAKARTGIYTKSNTTGLTAQQLQEFFIKINGSYQATKSIRDMCVFAVHNFLKDPPFGKMDFISCRNVLIYMEPYLQKKALTTFHYSLNPKGFLLLGKSETTSGVPELYASVSKADKLYSRKDVQGRFFQTPTLRSEQSFSDMNTNTKTVNPKTDF
;
A
#
# COMPACT_ATOMS: atom_id res chain seq x y z
N PRO A 1 3.33 -25.52 -35.74
CA PRO A 1 3.01 -26.17 -34.46
C PRO A 1 4.23 -26.28 -33.56
N GLU A 2 5.47 -26.48 -34.10
CA GLU A 2 6.68 -26.70 -33.30
C GLU A 2 7.23 -25.47 -32.55
N LYS A 3 6.87 -24.26 -32.95
CA LYS A 3 7.28 -23.01 -32.28
C LYS A 3 6.42 -22.61 -31.06
N ILE A 4 5.28 -23.27 -30.84
CA ILE A 4 4.38 -22.97 -29.74
C ILE A 4 4.97 -23.34 -28.38
N PRO A 5 5.64 -24.50 -28.19
CA PRO A 5 6.25 -24.87 -26.90
C PRO A 5 7.40 -23.94 -26.51
N GLN A 6 8.23 -23.48 -27.47
CA GLN A 6 9.34 -22.57 -27.20
C GLN A 6 8.85 -21.18 -26.79
N LYS A 7 7.87 -20.61 -27.51
CA LYS A 7 7.26 -19.32 -27.10
C LYS A 7 6.51 -19.42 -25.75
N LEU A 8 5.89 -20.55 -25.44
CA LEU A 8 5.28 -20.81 -24.13
C LEU A 8 6.33 -20.91 -23.03
N LEU A 9 7.47 -21.54 -23.28
CA LEU A 9 8.60 -21.61 -22.36
C LEU A 9 9.22 -20.22 -22.13
N GLU A 10 9.40 -19.39 -23.14
CA GLU A 10 9.86 -18.01 -23.01
C GLU A 10 8.89 -17.17 -22.16
N VAL A 11 7.59 -17.27 -22.43
CA VAL A 11 6.55 -16.58 -21.65
C VAL A 11 6.50 -17.13 -20.20
N VAL A 12 6.66 -18.42 -20.01
CA VAL A 12 6.73 -19.05 -18.67
C VAL A 12 8.01 -18.59 -17.94
N HIS A 13 9.16 -18.53 -18.59
CA HIS A 13 10.40 -17.99 -18.00
C HIS A 13 10.26 -16.51 -17.59
N ILE A 14 9.62 -15.68 -18.43
CA ILE A 14 9.34 -14.27 -18.11
C ILE A 14 8.36 -14.17 -16.91
N ILE A 15 7.36 -15.07 -16.83
CA ILE A 15 6.34 -15.06 -15.77
C ILE A 15 6.85 -15.63 -14.46
N THR A 16 7.66 -16.71 -14.49
CA THR A 16 8.10 -17.43 -13.29
C THR A 16 9.37 -16.84 -12.65
N GLY A 17 10.10 -15.99 -13.36
CA GLY A 17 11.29 -15.33 -12.81
C GLY A 17 12.50 -16.25 -12.58
N ASN A 18 12.48 -17.48 -13.13
CA ASN A 18 13.61 -18.40 -13.07
C ASN A 18 14.54 -18.17 -14.28
N GLY A 19 15.51 -17.34 -14.09
CA GLY A 19 16.62 -17.15 -15.00
C GLY A 19 16.62 -15.79 -15.69
N HIS A 20 17.22 -14.84 -15.02
CA HIS A 20 18.25 -13.97 -15.61
C HIS A 20 18.88 -13.20 -14.46
N SER A 21 20.21 -13.35 -14.31
CA SER A 21 21.13 -12.39 -13.73
C SER A 21 20.70 -10.97 -14.14
N GLU A 22 21.04 -9.98 -13.32
CA GLU A 22 20.91 -8.55 -13.61
C GLU A 22 21.65 -8.19 -14.92
N GLU A 23 21.12 -8.60 -16.07
CA GLU A 23 21.55 -8.10 -17.35
C GLU A 23 21.09 -6.65 -17.45
N GLU A 24 22.05 -5.76 -17.48
CA GLU A 24 21.84 -4.35 -17.77
C GLU A 24 21.14 -4.26 -19.14
N LEU A 25 19.91 -3.74 -19.14
CA LEU A 25 19.20 -3.49 -20.38
C LEU A 25 19.99 -2.51 -21.27
N PRO A 26 19.86 -2.62 -22.60
CA PRO A 26 20.29 -1.55 -23.48
C PRO A 26 19.77 -0.19 -22.98
N GLN A 27 20.58 0.83 -23.00
CA GLN A 27 20.25 2.17 -22.48
C GLN A 27 18.94 2.70 -23.09
N GLN A 28 18.70 2.39 -24.35
CA GLN A 28 17.49 2.78 -25.09
C GLN A 28 16.22 2.20 -24.46
N ASP A 29 16.22 0.93 -24.05
CA ASP A 29 15.07 0.30 -23.41
C ASP A 29 14.81 0.88 -22.01
N ALA A 30 15.88 1.14 -21.25
CA ALA A 30 15.78 1.78 -19.94
C ALA A 30 15.06 3.14 -20.00
N ASP A 31 15.31 3.93 -21.04
CA ASP A 31 14.67 5.23 -21.23
C ASP A 31 13.20 5.10 -21.66
N VAL A 32 12.86 4.08 -22.45
CA VAL A 32 11.47 3.78 -22.80
C VAL A 32 10.67 3.36 -21.55
N PHE A 33 11.22 2.51 -20.68
CA PHE A 33 10.56 2.14 -19.42
C PHE A 33 10.31 3.36 -18.52
N LYS A 34 11.26 4.30 -18.44
CA LYS A 34 11.05 5.58 -17.71
C LYS A 34 9.91 6.40 -18.31
N GLN A 35 9.78 6.45 -19.65
CA GLN A 35 8.68 7.15 -20.30
C GLN A 35 7.33 6.49 -20.00
N ILE A 36 7.25 5.15 -19.99
CA ILE A 36 6.04 4.41 -19.59
C ILE A 36 5.64 4.79 -18.16
N LEU A 37 6.58 4.79 -17.20
CA LEU A 37 6.30 5.17 -15.82
C LEU A 37 5.89 6.64 -15.69
N SER A 38 6.50 7.53 -16.47
CA SER A 38 6.14 8.97 -16.51
C SER A 38 4.71 9.17 -17.02
N LEU A 39 4.30 8.41 -18.06
CA LEU A 39 2.93 8.44 -18.58
C LEU A 39 1.92 8.04 -17.48
N LEU A 40 2.19 6.96 -16.75
CA LEU A 40 1.34 6.51 -15.64
C LEU A 40 1.32 7.52 -14.48
N ARG A 41 2.47 8.13 -14.15
CA ARG A 41 2.57 9.16 -13.13
C ARG A 41 1.69 10.39 -13.45
N ILE A 42 1.74 10.88 -14.69
CA ILE A 42 0.91 12.01 -15.14
C ILE A 42 -0.58 11.67 -15.00
N ARG A 43 -0.98 10.46 -15.39
CA ARG A 43 -2.39 10.04 -15.39
C ARG A 43 -2.93 9.69 -14.00
N LYS A 44 -2.15 8.97 -13.18
CA LYS A 44 -2.59 8.38 -11.91
C LYS A 44 -1.98 9.03 -10.67
N GLY A 45 -1.05 9.94 -10.84
CA GLY A 45 -0.38 10.63 -9.73
C GLY A 45 0.59 9.77 -8.91
N THR A 46 0.74 8.47 -9.21
CA THR A 46 1.65 7.57 -8.49
C THR A 46 2.99 7.52 -9.18
N ASP A 47 4.06 7.77 -8.44
CA ASP A 47 5.43 7.72 -8.93
C ASP A 47 6.07 6.37 -8.60
N PHE A 48 6.34 5.57 -9.63
CA PHE A 48 6.98 4.27 -9.50
C PHE A 48 8.52 4.32 -9.65
N THR A 49 9.12 5.50 -9.79
CA THR A 49 10.57 5.67 -10.00
C THR A 49 11.40 5.01 -8.90
N TYR A 50 10.94 5.08 -7.65
CA TYR A 50 11.62 4.50 -6.49
C TYR A 50 11.01 3.15 -6.05
N TYR A 51 10.31 2.48 -6.93
CA TYR A 51 9.93 1.08 -6.75
C TYR A 51 11.01 0.18 -7.35
N LYS A 52 11.15 -1.06 -6.85
CA LYS A 52 12.14 -2.01 -7.38
C LYS A 52 11.96 -2.23 -8.88
N GLN A 53 12.93 -1.78 -9.65
CA GLN A 53 12.85 -1.76 -11.11
C GLN A 53 12.69 -3.15 -11.71
N THR A 54 13.29 -4.17 -11.13
CA THR A 54 13.11 -5.58 -11.56
C THR A 54 11.65 -6.02 -11.50
N THR A 55 10.94 -5.63 -10.44
CA THR A 55 9.50 -5.95 -10.29
C THR A 55 8.66 -5.18 -11.31
N ILE A 56 8.90 -3.90 -11.47
CA ILE A 56 8.20 -3.03 -12.42
C ILE A 56 8.37 -3.54 -13.86
N ARG A 57 9.62 -3.79 -14.26
CA ARG A 57 9.95 -4.31 -15.60
C ARG A 57 9.22 -5.61 -15.91
N ARG A 58 9.26 -6.59 -14.99
CA ARG A 58 8.56 -7.87 -15.17
C ARG A 58 7.07 -7.69 -15.43
N ARG A 59 6.43 -6.72 -14.76
CA ARG A 59 5.00 -6.42 -14.97
C ARG A 59 4.74 -5.76 -16.32
N ILE A 60 5.59 -4.83 -16.73
CA ILE A 60 5.49 -4.20 -18.05
C ILE A 60 5.69 -5.25 -19.14
N LEU A 61 6.74 -6.08 -19.08
CA LEU A 61 7.01 -7.14 -20.04
C LEU A 61 5.85 -8.14 -20.14
N ARG A 62 5.24 -8.49 -19.00
CA ARG A 62 4.03 -9.33 -18.98
C ARG A 62 2.88 -8.68 -19.75
N ARG A 63 2.65 -7.36 -19.59
CA ARG A 63 1.60 -6.66 -20.34
C ARG A 63 1.90 -6.56 -21.82
N MET A 64 3.17 -6.32 -22.16
CA MET A 64 3.64 -6.35 -23.55
C MET A 64 3.31 -7.69 -24.22
N ALA A 65 3.65 -8.81 -23.55
CA ALA A 65 3.36 -10.15 -24.06
C ALA A 65 1.85 -10.40 -24.25
N ILE A 66 1.01 -9.99 -23.29
CA ILE A 66 -0.46 -10.10 -23.40
C ILE A 66 -1.00 -9.32 -24.59
N ASN A 67 -0.46 -8.13 -24.84
CA ASN A 67 -0.88 -7.27 -25.95
C ASN A 67 -0.13 -7.54 -27.27
N LYS A 68 0.71 -8.60 -27.31
CA LYS A 68 1.49 -9.01 -28.48
C LYS A 68 2.43 -7.90 -29.01
N ASN A 69 2.95 -7.07 -28.11
CA ASN A 69 3.99 -6.10 -28.41
C ASN A 69 5.35 -6.70 -28.06
N GLU A 70 6.22 -6.91 -29.04
CA GLU A 70 7.55 -7.51 -28.82
C GLU A 70 8.56 -6.45 -28.34
N GLU A 71 8.43 -5.20 -28.80
CA GLU A 71 9.36 -4.11 -28.52
C GLU A 71 8.79 -3.09 -27.54
N PRO A 72 9.57 -2.61 -26.54
CA PRO A 72 9.13 -1.61 -25.57
C PRO A 72 8.64 -0.31 -26.21
N VAL A 73 9.26 0.13 -27.30
CA VAL A 73 8.88 1.36 -28.05
C VAL A 73 7.48 1.23 -28.65
N THR A 74 7.18 0.07 -29.25
CA THR A 74 5.86 -0.22 -29.83
C THR A 74 4.79 -0.23 -28.73
N TYR A 75 5.10 -0.83 -27.58
CA TYR A 75 4.20 -0.84 -26.43
C TYR A 75 3.97 0.57 -25.84
N LEU A 76 5.00 1.41 -25.77
CA LEU A 76 4.85 2.80 -25.35
C LEU A 76 3.90 3.58 -26.28
N THR A 77 4.03 3.39 -27.60
CA THR A 77 3.15 4.02 -28.60
C THR A 77 1.71 3.55 -28.40
N PHE A 78 1.50 2.23 -28.25
CA PHE A 78 0.20 1.64 -27.97
C PHE A 78 -0.42 2.19 -26.68
N LEU A 79 0.38 2.33 -25.59
CA LEU A 79 -0.08 2.89 -24.32
C LEU A 79 -0.52 4.35 -24.44
N ARG A 80 0.15 5.17 -25.25
CA ARG A 80 -0.22 6.59 -25.43
C ARG A 80 -1.63 6.74 -26.00
N GLU A 81 -2.04 5.83 -26.85
CA GLU A 81 -3.34 5.83 -27.53
C GLU A 81 -4.42 5.07 -26.73
N ASN A 82 -4.02 4.12 -25.87
CA ASN A 82 -4.94 3.23 -25.17
C ASN A 82 -5.02 3.51 -23.65
N LYS A 83 -5.99 4.36 -23.28
CA LYS A 83 -6.24 4.71 -21.88
C LYS A 83 -6.65 3.51 -21.02
N THR A 84 -7.37 2.54 -21.59
CA THR A 84 -7.79 1.31 -20.88
C THR A 84 -6.57 0.47 -20.51
N GLU A 85 -5.62 0.31 -21.43
CA GLU A 85 -4.39 -0.43 -21.14
C GLU A 85 -3.53 0.28 -20.09
N GLN A 86 -3.47 1.62 -20.09
CA GLN A 86 -2.80 2.37 -19.01
C GLN A 86 -3.41 2.04 -17.64
N ASP A 87 -4.74 1.94 -17.55
CA ASP A 87 -5.43 1.59 -16.31
C ASP A 87 -5.13 0.15 -15.88
N VAL A 88 -5.13 -0.79 -16.82
CA VAL A 88 -4.81 -2.20 -16.53
C VAL A 88 -3.35 -2.36 -16.12
N LEU A 89 -2.40 -1.73 -16.83
CA LEU A 89 -0.98 -1.74 -16.45
C LEU A 89 -0.79 -1.15 -15.05
N TYR A 90 -1.43 -0.02 -14.76
CA TYR A 90 -1.37 0.59 -13.44
C TYR A 90 -1.81 -0.38 -12.33
N GLN A 91 -2.94 -1.08 -12.52
CA GLN A 91 -3.42 -2.07 -11.56
C GLN A 91 -2.47 -3.28 -11.44
N ASP A 92 -1.88 -3.74 -12.54
CA ASP A 92 -0.88 -4.83 -12.53
C ASP A 92 0.39 -4.44 -11.73
N LEU A 93 0.80 -3.15 -11.78
CA LEU A 93 1.94 -2.66 -11.01
C LEU A 93 1.70 -2.61 -9.50
N LEU A 94 0.46 -2.49 -9.05
CA LEU A 94 0.09 -2.44 -7.62
C LEU A 94 0.12 -3.80 -6.93
N ILE A 95 0.17 -4.90 -7.68
CA ILE A 95 0.33 -6.29 -7.18
C ILE A 95 -0.66 -6.64 -6.05
N PRO A 96 -1.97 -6.73 -6.32
CA PRO A 96 -2.99 -6.94 -5.29
C PRO A 96 -3.05 -8.42 -4.83
N VAL A 97 -2.02 -8.90 -4.11
CA VAL A 97 -1.95 -10.27 -3.59
C VAL A 97 -2.14 -10.25 -2.08
N THR A 98 -3.30 -10.73 -1.62
CA THR A 98 -3.66 -10.80 -0.21
C THR A 98 -4.46 -12.07 0.08
N ALA A 99 -4.59 -12.44 1.36
CA ALA A 99 -5.41 -13.55 1.84
C ALA A 99 -5.82 -13.31 3.30
N PHE A 100 -6.93 -13.91 3.72
CA PHE A 100 -7.30 -13.95 5.14
C PHE A 100 -6.24 -14.69 5.94
N PHE A 101 -5.91 -14.15 7.12
CA PHE A 101 -4.96 -14.73 8.07
C PHE A 101 -3.63 -15.14 7.44
N ARG A 102 -3.16 -14.36 6.48
CA ARG A 102 -1.85 -14.58 5.86
C ARG A 102 -0.78 -14.62 6.95
N ASP A 103 -0.05 -15.75 7.09
CA ASP A 103 0.88 -16.05 8.16
C ASP A 103 0.17 -16.23 9.53
N LEU A 104 -0.67 -17.25 9.67
CA LEU A 104 -1.56 -17.51 10.81
C LEU A 104 -0.88 -17.34 12.18
N LYS A 105 0.33 -17.86 12.37
CA LYS A 105 1.11 -17.73 13.62
C LYS A 105 1.32 -16.28 14.05
N THR A 106 1.42 -15.36 13.09
CA THR A 106 1.55 -13.92 13.39
C THR A 106 0.28 -13.39 14.03
N PHE A 107 -0.89 -13.83 13.57
CA PHE A 107 -2.18 -13.43 14.16
C PHE A 107 -2.38 -14.04 15.55
N ASP A 108 -1.95 -15.28 15.79
CA ASP A 108 -1.96 -15.90 17.12
C ASP A 108 -1.14 -15.04 18.11
N ASN A 109 0.08 -14.63 17.72
CA ASN A 109 0.91 -13.75 18.54
C ASN A 109 0.33 -12.35 18.75
N LEU A 110 -0.43 -11.80 17.80
CA LEU A 110 -1.15 -10.54 18.03
C LEU A 110 -2.16 -10.67 19.15
N CYS A 111 -2.94 -11.75 19.16
CA CYS A 111 -3.93 -12.02 20.20
C CYS A 111 -3.29 -12.27 21.58
N GLU A 112 -2.15 -12.97 21.61
CA GLU A 112 -1.48 -13.34 22.87
C GLU A 112 -0.62 -12.22 23.47
N SER A 113 0.01 -11.40 22.64
CA SER A 113 1.06 -10.48 23.09
C SER A 113 0.75 -9.00 22.85
N VAL A 114 0.07 -8.64 21.75
CA VAL A 114 -0.10 -7.24 21.35
C VAL A 114 -1.41 -6.66 21.84
N PHE A 115 -2.53 -7.33 21.56
CA PHE A 115 -3.85 -6.84 21.96
C PHE A 115 -4.02 -6.67 23.46
N PRO A 116 -3.51 -7.59 24.31
CA PRO A 116 -3.51 -7.39 25.76
C PRO A 116 -2.80 -6.09 26.19
N LEU A 117 -1.66 -5.79 25.58
CA LEU A 117 -0.90 -4.57 25.90
C LEU A 117 -1.61 -3.30 25.39
N ILE A 118 -2.21 -3.34 24.22
CA ILE A 118 -3.00 -2.22 23.69
C ILE A 118 -4.18 -1.94 24.62
N VAL A 119 -4.98 -2.96 24.94
CA VAL A 119 -6.17 -2.83 25.77
C VAL A 119 -5.80 -2.34 27.17
N LYS A 120 -4.75 -2.89 27.79
CA LYS A 120 -4.26 -2.46 29.12
C LYS A 120 -3.84 -0.99 29.17
N ASN A 121 -3.34 -0.45 28.05
CA ASN A 121 -2.88 0.93 27.99
C ASN A 121 -4.00 1.94 27.68
N LYS A 122 -5.25 1.50 27.49
CA LYS A 122 -6.41 2.35 27.23
C LYS A 122 -7.15 2.74 28.48
N LEU A 123 -7.58 3.99 28.54
CA LEU A 123 -8.54 4.45 29.51
C LEU A 123 -9.97 4.03 29.10
N PRO A 124 -10.89 3.89 30.06
CA PRO A 124 -12.30 3.62 29.76
C PRO A 124 -12.85 4.64 28.75
N GLY A 125 -13.45 4.15 27.67
CA GLY A 125 -14.03 5.00 26.62
C GLY A 125 -13.05 5.47 25.52
N GLU A 126 -11.74 5.29 25.68
CA GLU A 126 -10.79 5.60 24.61
C GLU A 126 -10.91 4.62 23.43
N PRO A 127 -10.93 5.10 22.18
CA PRO A 127 -10.97 4.20 21.02
C PRO A 127 -9.64 3.46 20.84
N ILE A 128 -9.71 2.19 20.43
CA ILE A 128 -8.58 1.46 19.88
C ILE A 128 -8.51 1.82 18.39
N ARG A 129 -7.39 2.38 17.96
CA ARG A 129 -7.19 2.85 16.58
C ARG A 129 -6.08 2.04 15.89
N ILE A 130 -6.46 1.41 14.79
CA ILE A 130 -5.56 0.57 14.00
C ILE A 130 -5.48 1.12 12.58
N TRP A 131 -4.30 1.08 11.98
CA TRP A 131 -4.12 1.42 10.57
C TRP A 131 -3.54 0.23 9.82
N VAL A 132 -4.25 -0.25 8.81
CA VAL A 132 -3.79 -1.26 7.85
C VAL A 132 -3.42 -0.53 6.57
N ALA A 133 -2.12 -0.31 6.36
CA ALA A 133 -1.57 0.41 5.22
C ALA A 133 -1.21 -0.56 4.08
N GLY A 134 -1.78 -0.37 2.89
CA GLY A 134 -1.67 -1.32 1.78
C GLY A 134 -2.59 -2.53 1.98
N CYS A 135 -3.86 -2.28 2.36
CA CYS A 135 -4.83 -3.32 2.70
C CYS A 135 -5.34 -4.14 1.50
N SER A 136 -5.01 -3.75 0.28
CA SER A 136 -5.51 -4.38 -0.95
C SER A 136 -7.03 -4.56 -0.93
N THR A 137 -7.53 -5.77 -1.13
CA THR A 137 -8.96 -6.10 -1.16
C THR A 137 -9.58 -6.35 0.23
N GLY A 138 -8.87 -6.02 1.32
CA GLY A 138 -9.41 -5.90 2.68
C GLY A 138 -9.27 -7.13 3.56
N GLU A 139 -8.75 -8.26 3.07
CA GLU A 139 -8.65 -9.52 3.82
C GLU A 139 -7.85 -9.36 5.12
N GLU A 140 -6.74 -8.59 5.09
CA GLU A 140 -5.94 -8.34 6.30
C GLU A 140 -6.68 -7.48 7.31
N ALA A 141 -7.38 -6.43 6.86
CA ALA A 141 -8.15 -5.57 7.75
C ALA A 141 -9.26 -6.34 8.48
N TYR A 142 -9.98 -7.19 7.74
CA TYR A 142 -11.00 -8.06 8.35
C TYR A 142 -10.38 -9.14 9.25
N SER A 143 -9.22 -9.70 8.91
CA SER A 143 -8.54 -10.66 9.79
C SER A 143 -8.16 -10.03 11.13
N ILE A 144 -7.65 -8.79 11.11
CA ILE A 144 -7.36 -8.03 12.34
C ILE A 144 -8.66 -7.73 13.11
N ALA A 145 -9.74 -7.33 12.41
CA ALA A 145 -11.05 -7.07 13.04
C ALA A 145 -11.58 -8.31 13.75
N ILE A 146 -11.53 -9.48 13.10
CA ILE A 146 -11.96 -10.77 13.66
C ILE A 146 -11.12 -11.12 14.90
N CYS A 147 -9.79 -11.14 14.77
CA CYS A 147 -8.89 -11.43 15.89
C CYS A 147 -9.15 -10.55 17.12
N LEU A 148 -9.25 -9.25 16.88
CA LEU A 148 -9.44 -8.32 17.99
C LEU A 148 -10.82 -8.48 18.60
N LYS A 149 -11.85 -8.71 17.79
CA LYS A 149 -13.20 -8.97 18.31
C LYS A 149 -13.25 -10.27 19.12
N GLU A 150 -12.71 -11.37 18.62
CA GLU A 150 -12.61 -12.65 19.36
C GLU A 150 -11.85 -12.47 20.69
N TYR A 151 -10.78 -11.67 20.70
CA TYR A 151 -10.03 -11.35 21.92
C TYR A 151 -10.86 -10.57 22.92
N LEU A 152 -11.53 -9.50 22.48
CA LEU A 152 -12.35 -8.65 23.35
C LEU A 152 -13.56 -9.39 23.91
N ASP A 153 -14.22 -10.21 23.12
CA ASP A 153 -15.37 -11.01 23.53
C ASP A 153 -14.98 -12.06 24.59
N LYS A 154 -13.80 -12.69 24.45
CA LYS A 154 -13.28 -13.66 25.43
C LYS A 154 -12.86 -13.06 26.75
N THR A 155 -12.32 -11.84 26.71
CA THR A 155 -11.71 -11.25 27.93
C THR A 155 -12.66 -10.33 28.70
N SER A 156 -13.78 -9.92 28.11
CA SER A 156 -14.70 -8.89 28.65
C SER A 156 -13.96 -7.61 29.10
N ALA A 157 -12.72 -7.44 28.60
CA ALA A 157 -11.77 -6.47 29.16
C ALA A 157 -11.99 -5.04 28.67
N TYR A 158 -12.85 -4.85 27.65
CA TYR A 158 -13.03 -3.55 27.01
C TYR A 158 -14.49 -3.31 26.67
N THR A 159 -15.18 -2.63 27.56
CA THR A 159 -16.66 -2.53 27.50
C THR A 159 -17.18 -1.23 26.91
N THR A 160 -16.38 -0.18 26.71
CA THR A 160 -16.92 1.17 26.45
C THR A 160 -16.26 1.95 25.31
N GLY A 161 -15.20 1.45 24.69
CA GLY A 161 -14.51 2.16 23.61
C GLY A 161 -14.90 1.67 22.21
N SER A 162 -14.80 2.53 21.20
CA SER A 162 -14.99 2.14 19.81
C SER A 162 -13.71 1.56 19.21
N LEU A 163 -13.86 0.50 18.41
CA LEU A 163 -12.78 -0.05 17.61
C LEU A 163 -12.82 0.60 16.21
N GLN A 164 -11.71 1.20 15.81
CA GLN A 164 -11.57 1.90 14.52
C GLN A 164 -10.38 1.35 13.75
N ILE A 165 -10.66 0.65 12.65
CA ILE A 165 -9.63 0.13 11.74
C ILE A 165 -9.65 0.95 10.46
N PHE A 166 -8.64 1.79 10.27
CA PHE A 166 -8.42 2.54 9.02
C PHE A 166 -7.65 1.62 8.08
N ALA A 167 -8.29 1.18 7.01
CA ALA A 167 -7.72 0.28 6.02
C ALA A 167 -7.56 1.03 4.69
N THR A 168 -6.32 1.17 4.23
CA THR A 168 -6.02 2.05 3.10
C THR A 168 -5.18 1.37 2.03
N ASP A 169 -5.46 1.72 0.79
CA ASP A 169 -4.70 1.31 -0.37
C ASP A 169 -4.77 2.41 -1.46
N ILE A 170 -3.82 2.43 -2.38
CA ILE A 170 -3.85 3.35 -3.52
C ILE A 170 -4.71 2.83 -4.68
N SER A 171 -5.10 1.56 -4.66
CA SER A 171 -5.97 0.93 -5.65
C SER A 171 -7.44 1.18 -5.34
N GLU A 172 -8.06 2.08 -6.08
CA GLU A 172 -9.50 2.36 -5.97
C GLU A 172 -10.37 1.09 -6.17
N PRO A 173 -10.12 0.22 -7.18
CA PRO A 173 -10.87 -1.02 -7.34
C PRO A 173 -10.71 -1.98 -6.16
N ALA A 174 -9.51 -2.06 -5.56
CA ALA A 174 -9.28 -2.89 -4.38
C ALA A 174 -10.08 -2.37 -3.18
N ILE A 175 -10.05 -1.07 -2.94
CA ILE A 175 -10.83 -0.42 -1.87
C ILE A 175 -12.35 -0.59 -2.10
N ALA A 176 -12.83 -0.47 -3.34
CA ALA A 176 -14.23 -0.72 -3.66
C ALA A 176 -14.64 -2.15 -3.30
N LYS A 177 -13.82 -3.16 -3.65
CA LYS A 177 -14.04 -4.56 -3.27
C LYS A 177 -14.00 -4.75 -1.75
N ALA A 178 -13.02 -4.16 -1.07
CA ALA A 178 -12.89 -4.23 0.39
C ALA A 178 -14.14 -3.68 1.10
N ARG A 179 -14.70 -2.56 0.63
CA ARG A 179 -15.94 -1.97 1.17
C ARG A 179 -17.15 -2.87 1.02
N THR A 180 -17.27 -3.61 -0.09
CA THR A 180 -18.38 -4.57 -0.25
C THR A 180 -18.26 -5.74 0.73
N GLY A 181 -17.02 -6.11 1.07
CA GLY A 181 -16.70 -7.25 1.92
C GLY A 181 -17.14 -8.60 1.34
N ILE A 182 -17.27 -8.71 0.01
CA ILE A 182 -17.76 -9.92 -0.67
C ILE A 182 -16.56 -10.69 -1.23
N TYR A 183 -16.46 -11.96 -0.84
CA TYR A 183 -15.36 -12.86 -1.16
C TYR A 183 -15.86 -14.19 -1.72
N THR A 184 -15.15 -14.73 -2.71
CA THR A 184 -15.44 -16.07 -3.21
C THR A 184 -15.00 -17.14 -2.21
N LYS A 185 -15.48 -18.37 -2.36
CA LYS A 185 -15.05 -19.50 -1.53
C LYS A 185 -13.52 -19.70 -1.56
N SER A 186 -12.89 -19.46 -2.69
CA SER A 186 -11.43 -19.56 -2.83
C SER A 186 -10.67 -18.49 -2.03
N ASN A 187 -11.23 -17.30 -1.85
CA ASN A 187 -10.64 -16.25 -1.05
C ASN A 187 -10.75 -16.52 0.46
N THR A 188 -11.72 -17.31 0.91
CA THR A 188 -12.01 -17.56 2.33
C THR A 188 -11.28 -18.75 2.93
N THR A 189 -10.34 -19.37 2.21
CA THR A 189 -9.61 -20.58 2.65
C THR A 189 -8.76 -20.38 3.92
N GLY A 190 -8.39 -19.14 4.24
CA GLY A 190 -7.66 -18.80 5.48
C GLY A 190 -8.54 -18.69 6.72
N LEU A 191 -9.87 -18.72 6.58
CA LEU A 191 -10.82 -18.65 7.69
C LEU A 191 -11.14 -20.04 8.22
N THR A 192 -11.29 -20.16 9.53
CA THR A 192 -11.86 -21.38 10.16
C THR A 192 -13.35 -21.48 9.85
N ALA A 193 -13.92 -22.71 9.98
CA ALA A 193 -15.37 -22.91 9.80
C ALA A 193 -16.18 -22.06 10.79
N GLN A 194 -15.71 -21.92 12.03
CA GLN A 194 -16.34 -21.09 13.05
C GLN A 194 -16.30 -19.60 12.67
N GLN A 195 -15.14 -19.07 12.27
CA GLN A 195 -15.01 -17.68 11.83
C GLN A 195 -15.89 -17.36 10.62
N LEU A 196 -15.96 -18.32 9.67
CA LEU A 196 -16.79 -18.16 8.49
C LEU A 196 -18.29 -18.12 8.86
N GLN A 197 -18.73 -18.93 9.82
CA GLN A 197 -20.11 -18.97 10.30
C GLN A 197 -20.47 -17.70 11.12
N GLU A 198 -19.54 -17.22 11.93
CA GLU A 198 -19.79 -16.11 12.85
C GLU A 198 -19.69 -14.74 12.17
N PHE A 199 -18.68 -14.56 11.30
CA PHE A 199 -18.34 -13.26 10.74
C PHE A 199 -18.72 -13.07 9.28
N PHE A 200 -19.31 -14.09 8.63
CA PHE A 200 -19.69 -13.98 7.22
C PHE A 200 -21.11 -14.53 6.97
N ILE A 201 -21.78 -13.92 6.01
CA ILE A 201 -23.10 -14.34 5.51
C ILE A 201 -22.91 -14.89 4.10
N LYS A 202 -23.45 -16.07 3.82
CA LYS A 202 -23.42 -16.66 2.47
C LYS A 202 -24.42 -15.95 1.55
N ILE A 203 -23.93 -15.42 0.43
CA ILE A 203 -24.72 -14.69 -0.57
C ILE A 203 -24.33 -15.22 -1.97
N ASN A 204 -25.28 -15.79 -2.69
CA ASN A 204 -25.10 -16.24 -4.08
C ASN A 204 -23.78 -17.02 -4.35
N GLY A 205 -23.44 -17.97 -3.47
CA GLY A 205 -22.22 -18.76 -3.60
C GLY A 205 -20.92 -18.07 -3.13
N SER A 206 -20.99 -16.81 -2.74
CA SER A 206 -19.93 -16.02 -2.11
C SER A 206 -20.21 -15.80 -0.62
N TYR A 207 -19.27 -15.17 0.08
CA TYR A 207 -19.37 -14.85 1.50
C TYR A 207 -19.19 -13.33 1.68
N GLN A 208 -20.13 -12.70 2.38
CA GLN A 208 -20.04 -11.30 2.73
C GLN A 208 -19.72 -11.15 4.22
N ALA A 209 -18.72 -10.35 4.54
CA ALA A 209 -18.41 -9.96 5.91
C ALA A 209 -19.66 -9.36 6.59
N THR A 210 -19.97 -9.75 7.82
CA THR A 210 -21.14 -9.25 8.57
C THR A 210 -21.01 -7.75 8.84
N LYS A 211 -22.14 -7.09 9.08
CA LYS A 211 -22.17 -5.66 9.41
C LYS A 211 -21.30 -5.36 10.64
N SER A 212 -21.26 -6.26 11.62
CA SER A 212 -20.51 -6.09 12.86
C SER A 212 -19.00 -5.85 12.63
N ILE A 213 -18.35 -6.62 11.73
CA ILE A 213 -16.94 -6.41 11.42
C ILE A 213 -16.71 -5.35 10.34
N ARG A 214 -17.67 -5.13 9.42
CA ARG A 214 -17.56 -4.06 8.43
C ARG A 214 -17.59 -2.68 9.06
N ASP A 215 -18.45 -2.45 10.04
CA ASP A 215 -18.61 -1.16 10.72
C ASP A 215 -17.36 -0.77 11.55
N MET A 216 -16.49 -1.75 11.87
CA MET A 216 -15.19 -1.50 12.50
C MET A 216 -14.15 -0.97 11.52
N CYS A 217 -14.34 -1.20 10.20
CA CYS A 217 -13.36 -0.94 9.17
C CYS A 217 -13.76 0.27 8.31
N VAL A 218 -12.88 1.26 8.26
CA VAL A 218 -13.02 2.42 7.37
C VAL A 218 -12.04 2.25 6.20
N PHE A 219 -12.57 1.92 5.02
CA PHE A 219 -11.76 1.73 3.82
C PHE A 219 -11.64 3.04 3.03
N ALA A 220 -10.41 3.47 2.72
CA ALA A 220 -10.15 4.70 1.98
C ALA A 220 -9.03 4.54 0.96
N VAL A 221 -9.18 5.20 -0.19
CA VAL A 221 -8.05 5.39 -1.11
C VAL A 221 -7.11 6.39 -0.46
N HIS A 222 -5.85 5.98 -0.22
CA HIS A 222 -4.87 6.79 0.48
C HIS A 222 -3.45 6.33 0.17
N ASN A 223 -2.58 7.27 -0.11
CA ASN A 223 -1.16 7.04 -0.35
C ASN A 223 -0.33 7.45 0.86
N PHE A 224 0.06 6.50 1.70
CA PHE A 224 0.83 6.76 2.93
C PHE A 224 2.21 7.42 2.70
N LEU A 225 2.68 7.49 1.44
CA LEU A 225 3.91 8.20 1.06
C LEU A 225 3.66 9.67 0.72
N LYS A 226 2.41 10.08 0.41
CA LYS A 226 2.08 11.43 -0.07
C LYS A 226 1.05 12.13 0.78
N ASP A 227 0.00 11.40 1.17
CA ASP A 227 -1.14 11.98 1.85
C ASP A 227 -0.84 12.16 3.35
N PRO A 228 -1.53 13.09 4.03
CA PRO A 228 -1.37 13.28 5.47
C PRO A 228 -1.64 11.98 6.24
N PRO A 229 -0.74 11.56 7.13
CA PRO A 229 -0.89 10.31 7.86
C PRO A 229 -2.00 10.40 8.91
N PHE A 230 -2.60 9.27 9.25
CA PHE A 230 -3.49 9.15 10.39
C PHE A 230 -2.69 9.27 11.69
N GLY A 231 -3.22 10.03 12.64
CA GLY A 231 -2.58 10.20 13.95
C GLY A 231 -3.20 9.32 15.04
N LYS A 232 -2.45 9.18 16.15
CA LYS A 232 -2.89 8.48 17.39
C LYS A 232 -3.26 7.01 17.12
N MET A 233 -2.42 6.28 16.38
CA MET A 233 -2.60 4.86 16.13
C MET A 233 -1.97 4.03 17.24
N ASP A 234 -2.68 3.03 17.72
CA ASP A 234 -2.17 2.06 18.69
C ASP A 234 -1.43 0.92 18.02
N PHE A 235 -1.87 0.59 16.81
CA PHE A 235 -1.28 -0.45 15.99
C PHE A 235 -1.30 -0.05 14.51
N ILE A 236 -0.19 -0.31 13.83
CA ILE A 236 -0.09 -0.17 12.37
C ILE A 236 0.36 -1.50 11.80
N SER A 237 -0.35 -2.00 10.79
CA SER A 237 0.06 -3.12 9.96
C SER A 237 0.38 -2.62 8.56
N CYS A 238 1.61 -2.91 8.09
CA CYS A 238 2.01 -2.67 6.70
C CYS A 238 2.82 -3.88 6.22
N ARG A 239 2.13 -4.87 5.66
CA ARG A 239 2.74 -6.18 5.37
C ARG A 239 2.79 -6.44 3.88
N ASN A 240 3.96 -6.91 3.41
CA ASN A 240 4.20 -7.28 2.02
C ASN A 240 3.97 -6.13 1.00
N VAL A 241 4.24 -4.90 1.43
CA VAL A 241 4.15 -3.68 0.62
C VAL A 241 5.53 -3.05 0.42
N LEU A 242 6.30 -2.93 1.51
CA LEU A 242 7.63 -2.30 1.47
C LEU A 242 8.64 -3.11 0.66
N ILE A 243 8.41 -4.41 0.46
CA ILE A 243 9.24 -5.28 -0.39
C ILE A 243 9.35 -4.79 -1.85
N TYR A 244 8.40 -4.00 -2.32
CA TYR A 244 8.37 -3.44 -3.67
C TYR A 244 9.05 -2.07 -3.78
N MET A 245 9.50 -1.51 -2.66
CA MET A 245 10.04 -0.15 -2.57
C MET A 245 11.55 -0.15 -2.40
N GLU A 246 12.20 0.85 -2.97
CA GLU A 246 13.61 1.14 -2.72
C GLU A 246 13.81 1.64 -1.27
N PRO A 247 15.03 1.52 -0.70
CA PRO A 247 15.31 1.86 0.69
C PRO A 247 14.88 3.27 1.09
N TYR A 248 14.95 4.22 0.17
CA TYR A 248 14.51 5.60 0.39
C TYR A 248 13.01 5.69 0.73
N LEU A 249 12.15 5.01 -0.05
CA LEU A 249 10.71 4.98 0.22
C LEU A 249 10.37 4.16 1.47
N GLN A 250 11.09 3.06 1.72
CA GLN A 250 10.93 2.28 2.94
C GLN A 250 11.21 3.15 4.18
N LYS A 251 12.31 3.91 4.17
CA LYS A 251 12.64 4.85 5.25
C LYS A 251 11.56 5.90 5.44
N LYS A 252 11.05 6.49 4.34
CA LYS A 252 9.97 7.47 4.38
C LYS A 252 8.70 6.89 5.00
N ALA A 253 8.26 5.70 4.56
CA ALA A 253 7.10 5.01 5.10
C ALA A 253 7.23 4.73 6.59
N LEU A 254 8.36 4.15 7.02
CA LEU A 254 8.62 3.83 8.41
C LEU A 254 8.66 5.08 9.30
N THR A 255 9.20 6.19 8.81
CA THR A 255 9.18 7.47 9.54
C THR A 255 7.74 8.01 9.66
N THR A 256 6.92 7.90 8.60
CA THR A 256 5.50 8.25 8.63
C THR A 256 4.73 7.41 9.66
N PHE A 257 4.95 6.10 9.68
CA PHE A 257 4.30 5.21 10.65
C PHE A 257 4.72 5.50 12.09
N HIS A 258 5.99 5.81 12.33
CA HIS A 258 6.47 6.22 13.65
C HIS A 258 5.77 7.48 14.15
N TYR A 259 5.61 8.48 13.29
CA TYR A 259 4.87 9.70 13.62
C TYR A 259 3.40 9.42 13.94
N SER A 260 2.78 8.49 13.23
CA SER A 260 1.36 8.12 13.38
C SER A 260 1.07 7.34 14.65
N LEU A 261 2.04 6.57 15.16
CA LEU A 261 1.86 5.71 16.34
C LEU A 261 1.81 6.52 17.65
N ASN A 262 0.94 6.12 18.55
CA ASN A 262 0.95 6.53 19.94
C ASN A 262 2.27 6.11 20.62
N PRO A 263 2.67 6.78 21.73
CA PRO A 263 3.65 6.21 22.65
C PRO A 263 3.25 4.78 23.02
N LYS A 264 4.21 3.83 23.01
CA LYS A 264 3.98 2.37 23.21
C LYS A 264 3.13 1.70 22.12
N GLY A 265 2.86 2.35 20.99
CA GLY A 265 2.19 1.74 19.85
C GLY A 265 3.08 0.72 19.11
N PHE A 266 2.46 -0.15 18.32
CA PHE A 266 3.13 -1.27 17.67
C PHE A 266 3.04 -1.16 16.16
N LEU A 267 4.11 -1.63 15.47
CA LEU A 267 4.19 -1.79 14.02
C LEU A 267 4.40 -3.25 13.66
N LEU A 268 3.56 -3.78 12.78
CA LEU A 268 3.69 -5.10 12.19
C LEU A 268 4.09 -4.99 10.72
N LEU A 269 5.13 -5.71 10.31
CA LEU A 269 5.62 -5.80 8.95
C LEU A 269 5.47 -7.23 8.38
N GLY A 270 5.65 -7.40 7.07
CA GLY A 270 5.73 -8.71 6.46
C GLY A 270 7.06 -9.41 6.74
N LYS A 271 7.11 -10.74 6.60
CA LYS A 271 8.27 -11.59 6.98
C LYS A 271 9.59 -11.18 6.33
N SER A 272 9.55 -10.63 5.11
CA SER A 272 10.74 -10.18 4.37
C SER A 272 11.05 -8.69 4.57
N GLU A 273 10.33 -8.01 5.46
CA GLU A 273 10.47 -6.58 5.72
C GLU A 273 11.17 -6.32 7.05
N THR A 274 11.72 -5.14 7.23
CA THR A 274 12.50 -4.81 8.43
C THR A 274 12.54 -3.31 8.67
N THR A 275 12.75 -2.91 9.94
CA THR A 275 12.99 -1.53 10.34
C THR A 275 14.46 -1.13 10.36
N SER A 276 15.36 -1.96 9.78
CA SER A 276 16.82 -1.74 9.84
C SER A 276 17.30 -0.41 9.23
N GLY A 277 16.51 0.18 8.32
CA GLY A 277 16.79 1.51 7.76
C GLY A 277 16.54 2.68 8.71
N VAL A 278 15.89 2.43 9.87
CA VAL A 278 15.54 3.42 10.90
C VAL A 278 15.60 2.81 12.31
N PRO A 279 16.75 2.26 12.72
CA PRO A 279 16.86 1.52 13.99
C PRO A 279 16.63 2.39 15.22
N GLU A 280 16.78 3.70 15.07
CA GLU A 280 16.51 4.69 16.12
C GLU A 280 15.01 4.82 16.44
N LEU A 281 14.12 4.50 15.50
CA LEU A 281 12.68 4.73 15.66
C LEU A 281 11.94 3.56 16.31
N TYR A 282 12.45 2.34 16.18
CA TYR A 282 11.74 1.13 16.57
C TYR A 282 12.60 0.19 17.41
N ALA A 283 11.94 -0.52 18.35
CA ALA A 283 12.53 -1.64 19.08
C ALA A 283 11.84 -2.95 18.63
N SER A 284 12.62 -4.01 18.44
CA SER A 284 12.06 -5.31 18.05
C SER A 284 11.39 -5.97 19.24
N VAL A 285 10.11 -6.33 19.11
CA VAL A 285 9.33 -7.12 20.07
C VAL A 285 9.41 -8.61 19.70
N SER A 286 9.13 -8.96 18.44
CA SER A 286 9.30 -10.30 17.90
C SER A 286 10.01 -10.22 16.55
N LYS A 287 11.22 -10.76 16.47
CA LYS A 287 11.98 -10.83 15.20
C LYS A 287 11.34 -11.80 14.21
N ALA A 288 10.77 -12.90 14.72
CA ALA A 288 10.13 -13.92 13.89
C ALA A 288 8.88 -13.38 13.19
N ASP A 289 8.06 -12.60 13.90
CA ASP A 289 6.82 -12.05 13.40
C ASP A 289 6.95 -10.68 12.78
N LYS A 290 8.16 -10.08 12.85
CA LYS A 290 8.41 -8.70 12.38
C LYS A 290 7.54 -7.67 13.10
N LEU A 291 7.38 -7.87 14.40
CA LEU A 291 6.66 -7.00 15.31
C LEU A 291 7.65 -6.07 16.01
N TYR A 292 7.31 -4.79 16.02
CA TYR A 292 8.13 -3.71 16.56
C TYR A 292 7.29 -2.81 17.46
N SER A 293 7.90 -2.24 18.50
CA SER A 293 7.31 -1.15 19.30
C SER A 293 7.93 0.18 18.92
N ARG A 294 7.13 1.25 18.98
CA ARG A 294 7.59 2.61 18.81
C ARG A 294 8.57 2.98 19.94
N LYS A 295 9.75 3.53 19.59
CA LYS A 295 10.63 4.17 20.57
C LYS A 295 10.19 5.60 20.84
N ASP A 296 10.40 6.07 22.06
CA ASP A 296 10.07 7.44 22.46
C ASP A 296 11.18 8.42 22.03
N VAL A 297 11.22 8.66 20.73
CA VAL A 297 12.10 9.65 20.09
C VAL A 297 11.25 10.60 19.26
N GLN A 298 11.69 11.86 19.12
CA GLN A 298 10.97 12.81 18.26
C GLN A 298 11.02 12.37 16.81
N GLY A 299 9.89 11.92 16.27
CA GLY A 299 9.74 11.64 14.86
C GLY A 299 9.71 12.94 14.04
N ARG A 300 10.54 13.03 13.00
CA ARG A 300 10.45 14.13 12.03
C ARG A 300 9.57 13.67 10.87
N PHE A 301 8.45 14.35 10.65
CA PHE A 301 7.63 14.15 9.47
C PHE A 301 8.30 14.83 8.27
N PHE A 302 8.68 14.05 7.26
CA PHE A 302 9.21 14.59 6.00
C PHE A 302 8.04 14.99 5.09
N GLN A 303 7.63 16.24 5.11
CA GLN A 303 6.83 16.78 4.02
C GLN A 303 7.70 16.83 2.76
N THR A 304 7.32 16.12 1.72
CA THR A 304 7.87 16.37 0.40
C THR A 304 7.34 17.75 -0.03
N PRO A 305 8.18 18.71 -0.42
CA PRO A 305 7.68 19.96 -1.00
C PRO A 305 6.79 19.57 -2.18
N THR A 306 5.52 19.91 -2.12
CA THR A 306 4.65 19.89 -3.28
C THR A 306 5.27 20.89 -4.24
N LEU A 307 5.75 20.44 -5.41
CA LEU A 307 6.12 21.33 -6.49
C LEU A 307 4.89 22.22 -6.73
N ARG A 308 4.96 23.44 -6.24
CA ARG A 308 4.02 24.48 -6.65
C ARG A 308 4.11 24.52 -8.17
N SER A 309 2.99 24.25 -8.83
CA SER A 309 2.82 24.48 -10.24
C SER A 309 3.39 25.87 -10.57
N GLU A 310 4.37 25.90 -11.46
CA GLU A 310 4.81 27.14 -12.12
C GLU A 310 3.62 27.70 -12.91
N GLN A 311 2.85 28.54 -12.27
CA GLN A 311 1.90 29.47 -12.88
C GLN A 311 2.07 30.81 -12.17
N SER A 312 3.07 31.56 -12.62
CA SER A 312 3.11 33.03 -12.58
C SER A 312 4.42 33.54 -13.18
N PHE A 313 4.61 33.31 -14.48
CA PHE A 313 5.54 34.08 -15.31
C PHE A 313 4.77 34.67 -16.48
N SER A 314 3.89 35.65 -16.18
CA SER A 314 3.35 36.53 -17.18
C SER A 314 2.83 37.79 -16.47
N ASP A 315 3.75 38.62 -15.95
CA ASP A 315 3.47 40.03 -15.68
C ASP A 315 4.76 40.71 -15.24
N MET A 316 5.72 40.80 -16.19
CA MET A 316 6.84 41.76 -16.12
C MET A 316 7.26 42.12 -17.53
N ASN A 317 6.45 42.96 -18.18
CA ASN A 317 6.93 43.81 -19.24
C ASN A 317 5.88 44.87 -19.60
N THR A 318 5.82 45.95 -18.83
CA THR A 318 5.40 47.29 -19.35
C THR A 318 5.99 48.34 -18.44
N ASN A 319 7.26 48.63 -18.63
CA ASN A 319 7.86 49.88 -18.18
C ASN A 319 7.80 50.86 -19.34
N THR A 320 6.73 51.63 -19.43
CA THR A 320 6.68 52.85 -20.23
C THR A 320 7.11 54.04 -19.34
N LYS A 321 8.28 54.58 -19.70
CA LYS A 321 8.78 55.86 -19.21
C LYS A 321 7.78 56.98 -19.51
N THR A 322 7.27 57.64 -18.51
CA THR A 322 6.68 58.98 -18.65
C THR A 322 7.64 60.02 -18.09
N VAL A 323 8.10 60.83 -18.99
CA VAL A 323 8.91 62.05 -18.76
C VAL A 323 8.01 63.11 -18.13
N ASN A 324 8.41 63.66 -16.98
CA ASN A 324 7.82 64.91 -16.42
C ASN A 324 8.48 66.11 -17.02
N PRO A 325 7.77 67.14 -17.51
CA PRO A 325 8.31 68.42 -17.76
C PRO A 325 8.26 69.29 -16.48
N LYS A 326 9.39 69.99 -16.22
CA LYS A 326 9.52 71.09 -15.26
C LYS A 326 8.59 72.22 -15.67
N THR A 327 7.96 72.85 -14.69
CA THR A 327 7.50 74.24 -14.77
C THR A 327 7.89 74.95 -13.49
N ASP A 328 8.70 75.93 -13.70
CA ASP A 328 9.00 77.06 -12.74
C ASP A 328 7.73 77.86 -12.45
N PHE A 329 7.52 78.19 -11.19
CA PHE A 329 7.25 79.46 -10.54
C PHE A 329 7.03 79.22 -9.05
#